data_b6747ef932947633921b81717a90805f
#
_entry.id   b6747ef932947633921b81717a90805f
#
_cell.length_a   1.000
_cell.length_b   1.000
_cell.length_c   1.000
_cell.angle_alpha   90.00
_cell.angle_beta   90.00
_cell.angle_gamma   90.00
#
_symmetry.space_group_name_H-M   'P 1'
#
loop_
_entity.id
_entity.type
_entity.pdbx_description
1 polymer ?
#
loop_
_entity_poly.entity_id
_entity_poly.type
_entity_poly.pdbx_seq_one_letter_code
_entity_poly.pdbx_strand_id
1 'polypeptide(L)'
;MSESTASSTASTTVLLRRGEVHSPADPFATAMVVERGQVAWVGSEGAADAFADGVDEVIDLDGALVTPAFTDAHVHTTSTGLALTGLDLTGAPTREAALALVREFAAARPADRVLLGHGWDASRWPDGQPPTRAELDEATGGRPLYLSRIDVHSAVVTTALLDLVPGDVTRADGPLTADAHHAVRAAALGALAPAQRTEAQRAALAHAASLGIGTVHECAGPDISSEDDLTGLLRLAASEPGPRVIGYWAEQDVDKARELGAVGAAGDLFVDGALGSHTACLHEPYADAGHTGTAYLDADAGHTGTAYLDADAVAAHIVTCTEAGLQAGFHAIGDAAVTAVVRGARAAADKLGLARVRAARHRVEHAEMLTPEHIAAFAELGLTASVQPAFDALWGGEDGMYSRRLGAERARTLNPYAALLRAGVPLAFGSDSPVTPLDPWGTVRAAAFHRTPEHRVSVRAAFTAHTRGGWRAIGRDDAGVLVPGAPADYAVWRTGALVVQAPDDRVARWSTDPRSGTPGLPDLTPGGDLPVCLRTVVGGRTVFVRPGE
;
A
#
# COMPACT_ATOMS: atom_id res chain seq x y z
N MET A 1 28.13 29.39 28.88
CA MET A 1 28.72 28.03 28.72
C MET A 1 27.68 27.07 29.25
N SER A 2 26.87 26.54 28.38
CA SER A 2 25.85 25.53 28.66
C SER A 2 26.22 24.33 27.83
N GLU A 3 26.76 23.29 28.46
CA GLU A 3 27.09 22.02 27.83
C GLU A 3 25.79 21.32 27.44
N SER A 4 25.57 21.22 26.12
CA SER A 4 24.59 20.35 25.54
C SER A 4 25.02 18.90 25.76
N THR A 5 24.44 18.23 26.74
CA THR A 5 24.55 16.78 26.88
C THR A 5 23.79 16.12 25.73
N ALA A 6 24.48 15.91 24.62
CA ALA A 6 24.07 14.96 23.62
C ALA A 6 24.04 13.58 24.29
N SER A 7 22.86 13.04 24.50
CA SER A 7 22.65 11.65 24.91
C SER A 7 23.29 10.75 23.85
N SER A 8 24.44 10.20 24.14
CA SER A 8 25.07 9.13 23.40
C SER A 8 24.17 7.90 23.55
N THR A 9 23.28 7.65 22.57
CA THR A 9 22.71 6.32 22.41
C THR A 9 23.87 5.39 22.09
N ALA A 10 24.29 4.60 23.05
CA ALA A 10 25.29 3.56 22.87
C ALA A 10 24.84 2.72 21.65
N SER A 11 25.73 2.59 20.68
CA SER A 11 25.49 1.80 19.47
C SER A 11 25.44 0.33 19.88
N THR A 12 24.22 -0.22 19.95
CA THR A 12 24.01 -1.61 20.34
C THR A 12 24.45 -2.52 19.19
N THR A 13 25.33 -3.48 19.51
CA THR A 13 25.71 -4.57 18.60
C THR A 13 24.90 -5.81 18.94
N VAL A 14 24.18 -6.36 17.96
CA VAL A 14 23.27 -7.49 18.14
C VAL A 14 23.71 -8.65 17.25
N LEU A 15 23.84 -9.84 17.84
CA LEU A 15 24.03 -11.10 17.13
C LEU A 15 22.72 -11.88 17.09
N LEU A 16 22.19 -12.12 15.89
CA LEU A 16 21.10 -13.07 15.63
C LEU A 16 21.73 -14.39 15.21
N ARG A 17 21.30 -15.50 15.79
CA ARG A 17 21.88 -16.82 15.51
C ARG A 17 20.86 -17.96 15.61
N ARG A 18 21.25 -19.14 15.09
CA ARG A 18 20.44 -20.37 15.07
C ARG A 18 19.11 -20.24 14.34
N GLY A 19 19.11 -19.53 13.20
CA GLY A 19 17.96 -19.38 12.32
C GLY A 19 18.36 -19.52 10.86
N GLU A 20 17.54 -18.96 10.00
CA GLU A 20 17.79 -18.85 8.55
C GLU A 20 17.82 -17.37 8.17
N VAL A 21 18.85 -16.90 7.47
CA VAL A 21 18.97 -15.49 7.06
C VAL A 21 18.86 -15.40 5.55
N HIS A 22 17.81 -14.77 5.05
CA HIS A 22 17.61 -14.55 3.62
C HIS A 22 18.56 -13.45 3.10
N SER A 23 19.74 -13.84 2.69
CA SER A 23 20.79 -12.94 2.21
C SER A 23 21.38 -13.41 0.88
N PRO A 24 21.53 -12.51 -0.11
CA PRO A 24 22.27 -12.83 -1.34
C PRO A 24 23.80 -12.87 -1.13
N ALA A 25 24.31 -12.36 -0.03
CA ALA A 25 25.75 -12.40 0.29
C ALA A 25 26.19 -13.81 0.72
N ASP A 26 25.33 -14.51 1.46
CA ASP A 26 25.51 -15.91 1.82
C ASP A 26 24.11 -16.60 1.82
N PRO A 27 23.81 -17.41 0.80
CA PRO A 27 22.50 -18.07 0.67
C PRO A 27 22.25 -19.17 1.73
N PHE A 28 23.27 -19.53 2.51
CA PHE A 28 23.20 -20.55 3.57
C PHE A 28 23.42 -19.93 4.95
N ALA A 29 23.27 -18.61 5.06
CA ALA A 29 23.49 -17.89 6.31
C ALA A 29 22.48 -18.33 7.38
N THR A 30 23.00 -18.58 8.58
CA THR A 30 22.24 -18.98 9.77
C THR A 30 22.42 -18.00 10.93
N ALA A 31 23.24 -16.96 10.71
CA ALA A 31 23.50 -15.91 11.69
C ALA A 31 23.77 -14.57 11.01
N MET A 32 23.54 -13.49 11.74
CA MET A 32 23.75 -12.11 11.28
C MET A 32 24.18 -11.22 12.46
N VAL A 33 25.14 -10.31 12.23
CA VAL A 33 25.51 -9.27 13.18
C VAL A 33 25.01 -7.93 12.68
N VAL A 34 24.34 -7.19 13.56
CA VAL A 34 23.90 -5.82 13.34
C VAL A 34 24.71 -4.89 14.24
N GLU A 35 25.31 -3.86 13.67
CA GLU A 35 26.05 -2.84 14.40
C GLU A 35 25.69 -1.45 13.86
N ARG A 36 25.43 -0.49 14.74
CA ARG A 36 25.11 0.92 14.38
C ARG A 36 23.99 1.06 13.34
N GLY A 37 23.00 0.20 13.44
CA GLY A 37 21.85 0.24 12.54
C GLY A 37 22.13 -0.30 11.13
N GLN A 38 23.25 -0.97 10.94
CA GLN A 38 23.64 -1.62 9.68
C GLN A 38 23.90 -3.11 9.89
N VAL A 39 23.75 -3.89 8.83
CA VAL A 39 24.22 -5.27 8.79
C VAL A 39 25.74 -5.25 8.75
N ALA A 40 26.39 -5.71 9.80
CA ALA A 40 27.85 -5.76 9.87
C ALA A 40 28.41 -7.04 9.24
N TRP A 41 27.70 -8.18 9.44
CA TRP A 41 28.14 -9.48 8.96
C TRP A 41 26.93 -10.41 8.76
N VAL A 42 27.05 -11.35 7.83
CA VAL A 42 26.11 -12.45 7.57
C VAL A 42 26.92 -13.72 7.29
N GLY A 43 26.53 -14.84 7.88
CA GLY A 43 27.23 -16.12 7.64
C GLY A 43 26.69 -17.27 8.49
N SER A 44 27.51 -18.31 8.64
CA SER A 44 27.12 -19.54 9.32
C SER A 44 27.18 -19.45 10.84
N GLU A 45 26.38 -20.29 11.53
CA GLU A 45 26.37 -20.45 12.98
C GLU A 45 27.76 -20.71 13.56
N GLY A 46 28.56 -21.59 12.93
CA GLY A 46 29.91 -21.88 13.41
C GLY A 46 30.86 -20.69 13.35
N ALA A 47 30.67 -19.74 12.43
CA ALA A 47 31.43 -18.50 12.36
C ALA A 47 30.92 -17.43 13.35
N ALA A 48 29.65 -17.52 13.75
CA ALA A 48 29.03 -16.58 14.68
C ALA A 48 29.65 -16.60 16.08
N ASP A 49 30.24 -17.72 16.52
CA ASP A 49 30.92 -17.85 17.83
C ASP A 49 32.05 -16.82 18.01
N ALA A 50 32.69 -16.41 16.90
CA ALA A 50 33.74 -15.38 16.97
C ALA A 50 33.23 -13.99 17.38
N PHE A 51 31.93 -13.74 17.30
CA PHE A 51 31.32 -12.46 17.68
C PHE A 51 30.65 -12.49 19.06
N ALA A 52 30.35 -13.69 19.61
CA ALA A 52 29.51 -13.84 20.79
C ALA A 52 29.98 -13.07 22.04
N ASP A 53 31.30 -13.00 22.25
CA ASP A 53 31.88 -12.29 23.39
C ASP A 53 31.97 -10.76 23.21
N GLY A 54 31.73 -10.25 21.97
CA GLY A 54 31.93 -8.85 21.62
C GLY A 54 30.63 -8.09 21.30
N VAL A 55 29.45 -8.71 21.46
CA VAL A 55 28.16 -8.10 21.19
C VAL A 55 27.40 -7.74 22.47
N ASP A 56 26.54 -6.74 22.39
CA ASP A 56 25.73 -6.30 23.54
C ASP A 56 24.52 -7.21 23.78
N GLU A 57 24.00 -7.82 22.71
CA GLU A 57 22.80 -8.68 22.76
C GLU A 57 22.97 -9.87 21.83
N VAL A 58 22.55 -11.04 22.29
CA VAL A 58 22.42 -12.25 21.47
C VAL A 58 20.97 -12.65 21.40
N ILE A 59 20.43 -12.73 20.19
CA ILE A 59 19.06 -13.16 19.90
C ILE A 59 19.12 -14.57 19.34
N ASP A 60 18.51 -15.50 20.05
CA ASP A 60 18.28 -16.85 19.58
C ASP A 60 17.06 -16.89 18.67
N LEU A 61 17.25 -17.26 17.42
CA LEU A 61 16.18 -17.29 16.43
C LEU A 61 15.33 -18.57 16.52
N ASP A 62 15.79 -19.62 17.19
CA ASP A 62 15.10 -20.91 17.32
C ASP A 62 14.55 -21.44 15.97
N GLY A 63 15.35 -21.36 14.92
CA GLY A 63 14.98 -21.78 13.55
C GLY A 63 14.13 -20.76 12.77
N ALA A 64 13.82 -19.58 13.33
CA ALA A 64 13.07 -18.56 12.62
C ALA A 64 13.81 -18.00 11.41
N LEU A 65 13.06 -17.54 10.42
CA LEU A 65 13.57 -16.89 9.22
C LEU A 65 13.74 -15.39 9.44
N VAL A 66 14.91 -14.86 9.07
CA VAL A 66 15.18 -13.42 9.01
C VAL A 66 15.19 -12.97 7.54
N THR A 67 14.39 -11.96 7.22
CA THR A 67 14.34 -11.36 5.88
C THR A 67 14.54 -9.85 5.97
N PRO A 68 14.89 -9.15 4.85
CA PRO A 68 14.65 -7.72 4.78
C PRO A 68 13.21 -7.42 5.19
N ALA A 69 12.98 -6.33 5.92
CA ALA A 69 11.64 -5.85 6.19
C ALA A 69 10.94 -5.47 4.89
N PHE A 70 9.62 -5.67 4.83
CA PHE A 70 8.81 -5.26 3.70
C PHE A 70 8.76 -3.74 3.57
N THR A 71 8.60 -3.29 2.34
CA THR A 71 8.30 -1.90 1.99
C THR A 71 6.96 -1.86 1.29
N ASP A 72 5.97 -1.23 1.89
CA ASP A 72 4.69 -0.97 1.21
C ASP A 72 4.84 0.29 0.36
N ALA A 73 4.85 0.12 -0.96
CA ALA A 73 5.19 1.19 -1.88
C ALA A 73 4.02 2.13 -2.21
N HIS A 74 2.82 1.87 -1.68
CA HIS A 74 1.64 2.71 -1.87
C HIS A 74 0.63 2.46 -0.75
N VAL A 75 0.43 3.45 0.12
CA VAL A 75 -0.50 3.36 1.25
C VAL A 75 -1.07 4.74 1.60
N HIS A 76 -2.27 4.74 2.17
CA HIS A 76 -2.92 5.90 2.78
C HIS A 76 -2.98 5.68 4.30
N THR A 77 -1.91 6.07 4.99
CA THR A 77 -1.68 5.69 6.40
C THR A 77 -2.79 6.15 7.33
N THR A 78 -3.23 7.40 7.22
CA THR A 78 -4.31 7.91 8.07
C THR A 78 -5.62 7.17 7.80
N SER A 79 -5.99 6.98 6.53
CA SER A 79 -7.20 6.24 6.16
C SER A 79 -7.16 4.78 6.62
N THR A 80 -5.98 4.14 6.52
CA THR A 80 -5.74 2.80 7.07
C THR A 80 -5.98 2.75 8.57
N GLY A 81 -5.42 3.70 9.31
CA GLY A 81 -5.61 3.77 10.77
C GLY A 81 -7.05 4.06 11.18
N LEU A 82 -7.76 4.90 10.42
CA LEU A 82 -9.18 5.15 10.62
C LEU A 82 -10.03 3.90 10.36
N ALA A 83 -9.68 3.10 9.35
CA ALA A 83 -10.34 1.81 9.10
C ALA A 83 -10.08 0.82 10.23
N LEU A 84 -8.82 0.71 10.71
CA LEU A 84 -8.44 -0.18 11.81
C LEU A 84 -9.06 0.19 13.17
N THR A 85 -9.27 1.48 13.43
CA THR A 85 -9.80 1.99 14.71
C THR A 85 -11.28 2.36 14.64
N GLY A 86 -11.85 2.38 13.44
CA GLY A 86 -13.25 2.65 13.17
C GLY A 86 -14.16 1.50 13.62
N LEU A 87 -15.46 1.77 13.55
CA LEU A 87 -16.48 0.76 13.81
C LEU A 87 -16.62 -0.16 12.60
N ASP A 88 -16.34 -1.45 12.79
CA ASP A 88 -16.58 -2.47 11.78
C ASP A 88 -17.97 -3.10 11.98
N LEU A 89 -18.84 -2.97 10.97
CA LEU A 89 -20.18 -3.53 10.94
C LEU A 89 -20.31 -4.74 10.02
N THR A 90 -19.23 -5.25 9.41
CA THR A 90 -19.26 -6.36 8.45
C THR A 90 -19.86 -7.63 9.04
N GLY A 91 -19.71 -7.84 10.35
CA GLY A 91 -20.24 -8.96 11.09
C GLY A 91 -21.66 -8.77 11.66
N ALA A 92 -22.28 -7.59 11.50
CA ALA A 92 -23.60 -7.33 12.07
C ALA A 92 -24.69 -8.10 11.33
N PRO A 93 -25.45 -9.01 12.00
CA PRO A 93 -26.43 -9.85 11.33
C PRO A 93 -27.78 -9.16 11.10
N THR A 94 -28.05 -8.05 11.79
CA THR A 94 -29.30 -7.27 11.69
C THR A 94 -29.03 -5.79 11.89
N ARG A 95 -29.99 -4.94 11.52
CA ARG A 95 -29.97 -3.50 11.77
C ARG A 95 -29.87 -3.18 13.27
N GLU A 96 -30.63 -3.88 14.11
CA GLU A 96 -30.62 -3.69 15.56
C GLU A 96 -29.25 -4.02 16.16
N ALA A 97 -28.61 -5.09 15.67
CA ALA A 97 -27.24 -5.45 16.08
C ALA A 97 -26.22 -4.37 15.66
N ALA A 98 -26.34 -3.84 14.43
CA ALA A 98 -25.50 -2.74 13.98
C ALA A 98 -25.69 -1.48 14.85
N LEU A 99 -26.93 -1.11 15.17
CA LEU A 99 -27.22 0.03 16.06
C LEU A 99 -26.72 -0.20 17.50
N ALA A 100 -26.73 -1.44 17.99
CA ALA A 100 -26.13 -1.76 19.29
C ALA A 100 -24.62 -1.54 19.29
N LEU A 101 -23.92 -1.98 18.25
CA LEU A 101 -22.49 -1.73 18.05
C LEU A 101 -22.18 -0.24 17.93
N VAL A 102 -23.02 0.54 17.23
CA VAL A 102 -22.88 2.00 17.15
C VAL A 102 -22.96 2.64 18.55
N ARG A 103 -23.94 2.24 19.39
CA ARG A 103 -24.08 2.77 20.76
C ARG A 103 -22.86 2.45 21.62
N GLU A 104 -22.41 1.21 21.59
CA GLU A 104 -21.23 0.77 22.33
C GLU A 104 -19.98 1.53 21.89
N PHE A 105 -19.76 1.64 20.57
CA PHE A 105 -18.64 2.37 20.01
C PHE A 105 -18.66 3.85 20.39
N ALA A 106 -19.82 4.50 20.31
CA ALA A 106 -19.99 5.91 20.70
C ALA A 106 -19.72 6.10 22.21
N ALA A 107 -20.24 5.25 23.07
CA ALA A 107 -20.04 5.32 24.52
C ALA A 107 -18.56 5.15 24.93
N ALA A 108 -17.79 4.35 24.18
CA ALA A 108 -16.38 4.08 24.45
C ALA A 108 -15.43 5.18 23.93
N ARG A 109 -15.92 6.21 23.21
CA ARG A 109 -15.10 7.26 22.60
C ARG A 109 -15.33 8.63 23.24
N PRO A 110 -14.29 9.48 23.35
CA PRO A 110 -14.43 10.87 23.83
C PRO A 110 -15.52 11.64 23.05
N ALA A 111 -16.23 12.52 23.74
CA ALA A 111 -17.42 13.19 23.19
C ALA A 111 -17.12 14.17 22.04
N ASP A 112 -15.90 14.67 21.96
CA ASP A 112 -15.42 15.62 20.96
C ASP A 112 -14.97 14.96 19.65
N ARG A 113 -15.08 13.62 19.53
CA ARG A 113 -14.63 12.87 18.36
C ARG A 113 -15.71 12.69 17.32
N VAL A 114 -15.34 12.80 16.07
CA VAL A 114 -16.12 12.27 14.94
C VAL A 114 -16.06 10.76 14.97
N LEU A 115 -17.21 10.10 14.85
CA LEU A 115 -17.32 8.66 14.81
C LEU A 115 -17.25 8.21 13.34
N LEU A 116 -16.35 7.28 13.06
CA LEU A 116 -16.21 6.68 11.73
C LEU A 116 -16.43 5.18 11.81
N GLY A 117 -17.11 4.63 10.82
CA GLY A 117 -17.29 3.19 10.69
C GLY A 117 -17.60 2.79 9.26
N HIS A 118 -17.60 1.47 9.04
CA HIS A 118 -17.75 0.88 7.72
C HIS A 118 -18.44 -0.49 7.77
N GLY A 119 -18.73 -1.02 6.60
CA GLY A 119 -19.05 -2.43 6.43
C GLY A 119 -20.52 -2.80 6.67
N TRP A 120 -21.46 -1.84 6.86
CA TRP A 120 -22.86 -2.20 6.92
C TRP A 120 -23.37 -2.67 5.53
N ASP A 121 -24.27 -3.66 5.56
CA ASP A 121 -24.87 -4.21 4.33
C ASP A 121 -26.31 -4.66 4.60
N ALA A 122 -27.26 -3.76 4.35
CA ALA A 122 -28.67 -4.02 4.55
C ALA A 122 -29.21 -5.17 3.68
N SER A 123 -28.56 -5.47 2.54
CA SER A 123 -28.99 -6.58 1.67
C SER A 123 -28.84 -7.96 2.34
N ARG A 124 -28.05 -8.04 3.41
CA ARG A 124 -27.82 -9.26 4.21
C ARG A 124 -28.70 -9.34 5.46
N TRP A 125 -29.47 -8.28 5.74
CA TRP A 125 -30.31 -8.20 6.92
C TRP A 125 -31.74 -8.67 6.63
N PRO A 126 -32.45 -9.23 7.63
CA PRO A 126 -33.79 -9.76 7.42
C PRO A 126 -34.83 -8.73 6.96
N ASP A 127 -34.72 -7.48 7.40
CA ASP A 127 -35.62 -6.39 7.02
C ASP A 127 -35.20 -5.66 5.75
N GLY A 128 -33.96 -5.89 5.27
CA GLY A 128 -33.42 -5.25 4.07
C GLY A 128 -33.25 -3.73 4.18
N GLN A 129 -33.36 -3.14 5.39
CA GLN A 129 -33.38 -1.71 5.60
C GLN A 129 -32.08 -1.19 6.23
N PRO A 130 -31.49 -0.09 5.69
CA PRO A 130 -30.36 0.56 6.35
C PRO A 130 -30.81 1.27 7.64
N PRO A 131 -29.89 1.60 8.56
CA PRO A 131 -30.17 2.47 9.70
C PRO A 131 -30.72 3.83 9.23
N THR A 132 -31.76 4.29 9.87
CA THR A 132 -32.27 5.66 9.64
C THR A 132 -31.41 6.67 10.37
N ARG A 133 -31.46 7.94 9.96
CA ARG A 133 -30.73 9.02 10.62
C ARG A 133 -31.17 9.21 12.06
N ALA A 134 -32.49 9.14 12.33
CA ALA A 134 -33.02 9.26 13.68
C ALA A 134 -32.52 8.16 14.61
N GLU A 135 -32.43 6.89 14.14
CA GLU A 135 -31.84 5.79 14.91
C GLU A 135 -30.35 6.00 15.18
N LEU A 136 -29.60 6.55 14.22
CA LEU A 136 -28.19 6.88 14.38
C LEU A 136 -27.98 8.06 15.35
N ASP A 137 -28.82 9.10 15.28
CA ASP A 137 -28.78 10.24 16.21
C ASP A 137 -29.04 9.77 17.64
N GLU A 138 -30.03 8.89 17.85
CA GLU A 138 -30.29 8.28 19.16
C GLU A 138 -29.11 7.43 19.63
N ALA A 139 -28.59 6.56 18.74
CA ALA A 139 -27.52 5.63 19.09
C ALA A 139 -26.20 6.34 19.45
N THR A 140 -25.91 7.50 18.84
CA THR A 140 -24.70 8.27 19.10
C THR A 140 -24.87 9.37 20.17
N GLY A 141 -26.10 9.61 20.62
CA GLY A 141 -26.41 10.78 21.47
C GLY A 141 -26.23 12.11 20.73
N GLY A 142 -26.50 12.15 19.42
CA GLY A 142 -26.41 13.35 18.58
C GLY A 142 -24.99 13.74 18.16
N ARG A 143 -24.03 12.80 18.19
CA ARG A 143 -22.63 13.05 17.77
C ARG A 143 -22.47 12.87 16.26
N PRO A 144 -21.50 13.55 15.62
CA PRO A 144 -21.18 13.32 14.22
C PRO A 144 -20.73 11.87 13.98
N LEU A 145 -21.43 11.15 13.09
CA LEU A 145 -21.12 9.78 12.67
C LEU A 145 -21.20 9.66 11.16
N TYR A 146 -20.21 9.00 10.60
CA TYR A 146 -20.17 8.54 9.21
C TYR A 146 -20.00 7.03 9.19
N LEU A 147 -20.92 6.31 8.54
CA LEU A 147 -20.85 4.86 8.34
C LEU A 147 -20.90 4.54 6.85
N SER A 148 -19.77 4.15 6.26
CA SER A 148 -19.76 3.70 4.86
C SER A 148 -20.38 2.30 4.72
N ARG A 149 -21.08 2.10 3.62
CA ARG A 149 -21.52 0.76 3.21
C ARG A 149 -20.31 -0.10 2.85
N ILE A 150 -20.49 -1.42 2.84
CA ILE A 150 -19.42 -2.39 2.53
C ILE A 150 -18.75 -2.16 1.16
N ASP A 151 -19.47 -1.58 0.21
CA ASP A 151 -18.95 -1.24 -1.13
C ASP A 151 -18.30 0.15 -1.21
N VAL A 152 -18.27 0.91 -0.10
CA VAL A 152 -17.75 2.27 0.08
C VAL A 152 -18.33 3.34 -0.87
N HIS A 153 -19.40 3.03 -1.61
CA HIS A 153 -20.04 3.96 -2.55
C HIS A 153 -21.27 4.69 -1.99
N SER A 154 -21.64 4.39 -0.76
CA SER A 154 -22.70 5.09 -0.03
C SER A 154 -22.42 5.12 1.46
N ALA A 155 -23.06 6.05 2.16
CA ALA A 155 -22.96 6.14 3.60
C ALA A 155 -24.30 6.54 4.25
N VAL A 156 -24.50 6.10 5.49
CA VAL A 156 -25.50 6.66 6.39
C VAL A 156 -24.81 7.52 7.45
N VAL A 157 -25.43 8.65 7.80
CA VAL A 157 -24.81 9.66 8.66
C VAL A 157 -25.81 10.23 9.66
N THR A 158 -25.31 10.80 10.76
CA THR A 158 -26.11 11.55 11.73
C THR A 158 -26.43 12.97 11.25
N THR A 159 -27.43 13.58 11.84
CA THR A 159 -27.77 15.00 11.64
C THR A 159 -26.59 15.91 11.96
N ALA A 160 -25.88 15.65 13.05
CA ALA A 160 -24.71 16.41 13.46
C ALA A 160 -23.57 16.40 12.43
N LEU A 161 -23.41 15.31 11.66
CA LEU A 161 -22.43 15.28 10.57
C LEU A 161 -22.93 16.07 9.35
N LEU A 162 -24.20 15.94 8.98
CA LEU A 162 -24.76 16.74 7.88
C LEU A 162 -24.65 18.25 8.12
N ASP A 163 -24.76 18.70 9.37
CA ASP A 163 -24.63 20.11 9.72
C ASP A 163 -23.19 20.65 9.53
N LEU A 164 -22.20 19.77 9.39
CA LEU A 164 -20.82 20.13 9.07
C LEU A 164 -20.54 20.23 7.55
N VAL A 165 -21.48 19.76 6.71
CA VAL A 165 -21.29 19.77 5.25
C VAL A 165 -21.55 21.18 4.71
N PRO A 166 -20.59 21.79 3.97
CA PRO A 166 -20.82 23.07 3.32
C PRO A 166 -21.86 22.94 2.19
N GLY A 167 -22.76 23.93 2.09
CA GLY A 167 -23.74 24.01 0.99
C GLY A 167 -25.01 23.21 1.23
N ASP A 168 -25.79 23.03 0.18
CA ASP A 168 -27.12 22.42 0.22
C ASP A 168 -27.02 20.93 -0.15
N VAL A 169 -26.86 20.07 0.85
CA VAL A 169 -26.84 18.61 0.67
C VAL A 169 -28.23 18.07 0.98
N THR A 170 -28.68 17.09 0.20
CA THR A 170 -29.97 16.45 0.44
C THR A 170 -30.08 15.93 1.88
N ARG A 171 -31.12 16.32 2.59
CA ARG A 171 -31.44 15.87 3.95
C ARG A 171 -32.41 14.68 3.96
N ALA A 172 -32.56 13.98 2.83
CA ALA A 172 -33.39 12.78 2.76
C ALA A 172 -32.92 11.72 3.75
N ASP A 173 -33.83 10.99 4.34
CA ASP A 173 -33.51 9.80 5.13
C ASP A 173 -33.02 8.69 4.19
N GLY A 174 -31.99 7.99 4.62
CA GLY A 174 -31.42 6.87 3.90
C GLY A 174 -29.96 7.08 3.48
N PRO A 175 -29.40 6.12 2.75
CA PRO A 175 -28.03 6.18 2.28
C PRO A 175 -27.80 7.34 1.31
N LEU A 176 -26.75 8.11 1.57
CA LEU A 176 -26.26 9.14 0.69
C LEU A 176 -25.31 8.53 -0.35
N THR A 177 -25.45 8.95 -1.61
CA THR A 177 -24.72 8.41 -2.77
C THR A 177 -24.15 9.55 -3.62
N ALA A 178 -23.25 9.24 -4.54
CA ALA A 178 -22.65 10.18 -5.48
C ALA A 178 -22.10 11.46 -4.78
N ASP A 179 -22.41 12.64 -5.30
CA ASP A 179 -21.91 13.92 -4.77
C ASP A 179 -22.26 14.14 -3.29
N ALA A 180 -23.45 13.70 -2.87
CA ALA A 180 -23.85 13.79 -1.46
C ALA A 180 -22.98 12.91 -0.56
N HIS A 181 -22.62 11.70 -1.03
CA HIS A 181 -21.68 10.82 -0.32
C HIS A 181 -20.28 11.43 -0.25
N HIS A 182 -19.77 11.97 -1.34
CA HIS A 182 -18.46 12.65 -1.35
C HIS A 182 -18.43 13.83 -0.39
N ALA A 183 -19.47 14.66 -0.37
CA ALA A 183 -19.58 15.81 0.52
C ALA A 183 -19.56 15.42 2.02
N VAL A 184 -20.34 14.40 2.42
CA VAL A 184 -20.37 13.94 3.82
C VAL A 184 -19.07 13.24 4.23
N ARG A 185 -18.42 12.52 3.31
CA ARG A 185 -17.10 11.92 3.55
C ARG A 185 -16.04 12.99 3.78
N ALA A 186 -15.99 14.01 2.92
CA ALA A 186 -15.07 15.12 3.06
C ALA A 186 -15.30 15.89 4.38
N ALA A 187 -16.55 16.14 4.76
CA ALA A 187 -16.90 16.77 6.04
C ALA A 187 -16.45 15.93 7.24
N ALA A 188 -16.65 14.60 7.19
CA ALA A 188 -16.25 13.69 8.25
C ALA A 188 -14.72 13.69 8.44
N LEU A 189 -13.95 13.62 7.36
CA LEU A 189 -12.50 13.65 7.40
C LEU A 189 -11.95 15.01 7.80
N GLY A 190 -12.57 16.11 7.33
CA GLY A 190 -12.21 17.47 7.69
C GLY A 190 -12.49 17.83 9.15
N ALA A 191 -13.46 17.16 9.78
CA ALA A 191 -13.81 17.35 11.19
C ALA A 191 -12.96 16.50 12.16
N LEU A 192 -12.01 15.70 11.67
CA LEU A 192 -11.11 14.92 12.53
C LEU A 192 -10.23 15.83 13.37
N ALA A 193 -10.29 15.68 14.69
CA ALA A 193 -9.37 16.36 15.59
C ALA A 193 -7.91 15.92 15.33
N PRO A 194 -6.90 16.80 15.46
CA PRO A 194 -5.49 16.42 15.25
C PRO A 194 -5.05 15.20 16.07
N ALA A 195 -5.52 15.08 17.32
CA ALA A 195 -5.23 13.92 18.16
C ALA A 195 -5.83 12.61 17.60
N GLN A 196 -7.04 12.66 17.06
CA GLN A 196 -7.70 11.51 16.44
C GLN A 196 -6.94 11.05 15.18
N ARG A 197 -6.49 12.00 14.38
CA ARG A 197 -5.64 11.74 13.20
C ARG A 197 -4.32 11.06 13.61
N THR A 198 -3.63 11.62 14.61
CA THR A 198 -2.37 11.06 15.12
C THR A 198 -2.55 9.65 15.69
N GLU A 199 -3.65 9.37 16.38
CA GLU A 199 -3.96 8.02 16.85
C GLU A 199 -4.18 7.02 15.71
N ALA A 200 -4.89 7.44 14.66
CA ALA A 200 -5.07 6.62 13.45
C ALA A 200 -3.72 6.32 12.79
N GLN A 201 -2.87 7.32 12.61
CA GLN A 201 -1.52 7.17 12.08
C GLN A 201 -0.68 6.19 12.90
N ARG A 202 -0.68 6.30 14.23
CA ARG A 202 0.01 5.34 15.12
C ARG A 202 -0.54 3.92 14.96
N ALA A 203 -1.85 3.77 14.89
CA ALA A 203 -2.48 2.46 14.74
C ALA A 203 -2.07 1.79 13.42
N ALA A 204 -2.06 2.55 12.31
CA ALA A 204 -1.62 2.05 11.02
C ALA A 204 -0.14 1.66 11.02
N LEU A 205 0.75 2.50 11.54
CA LEU A 205 2.18 2.22 11.61
C LEU A 205 2.49 1.03 12.54
N ALA A 206 1.80 0.93 13.68
CA ALA A 206 1.94 -0.21 14.60
C ALA A 206 1.45 -1.51 13.93
N HIS A 207 0.34 -1.45 13.20
CA HIS A 207 -0.17 -2.59 12.45
C HIS A 207 0.81 -3.00 11.34
N ALA A 208 1.31 -2.06 10.56
CA ALA A 208 2.35 -2.31 9.54
C ALA A 208 3.59 -2.99 10.16
N ALA A 209 4.10 -2.46 11.28
CA ALA A 209 5.21 -3.07 12.01
C ALA A 209 4.90 -4.51 12.45
N SER A 210 3.67 -4.79 12.92
CA SER A 210 3.26 -6.15 13.34
C SER A 210 3.19 -7.16 12.19
N LEU A 211 3.21 -6.67 10.96
CA LEU A 211 3.22 -7.46 9.72
C LEU A 211 4.60 -7.49 9.04
N GLY A 212 5.66 -7.02 9.70
CA GLY A 212 7.01 -7.02 9.14
C GLY A 212 7.27 -5.93 8.11
N ILE A 213 6.39 -4.93 8.01
CA ILE A 213 6.58 -3.76 7.15
C ILE A 213 7.42 -2.74 7.90
N GLY A 214 8.63 -2.47 7.38
CA GLY A 214 9.58 -1.52 7.96
C GLY A 214 9.54 -0.15 7.30
N THR A 215 8.92 -0.03 6.13
CA THR A 215 8.82 1.24 5.38
C THR A 215 7.48 1.30 4.66
N VAL A 216 6.86 2.48 4.66
CA VAL A 216 5.63 2.77 3.92
C VAL A 216 5.83 4.00 3.04
N HIS A 217 5.29 3.99 1.83
CA HIS A 217 5.20 5.16 0.98
C HIS A 217 3.79 5.74 1.09
N GLU A 218 3.70 6.86 1.79
CA GLU A 218 2.45 7.61 1.92
C GLU A 218 2.14 8.35 0.64
N CYS A 219 1.05 8.00 -0.03
CA CYS A 219 0.55 8.66 -1.23
C CYS A 219 -0.52 9.68 -0.86
N ALA A 220 -0.08 10.80 -0.29
CA ALA A 220 -0.94 11.92 0.10
C ALA A 220 -1.18 12.89 -1.06
N GLY A 221 -2.20 13.72 -0.95
CA GLY A 221 -2.54 14.75 -1.92
C GLY A 221 -3.81 15.49 -1.54
N PRO A 222 -4.12 16.64 -2.16
CA PRO A 222 -5.28 17.46 -1.80
C PRO A 222 -6.62 16.71 -1.95
N ASP A 223 -6.70 15.75 -2.88
CA ASP A 223 -7.89 14.92 -3.07
C ASP A 223 -7.92 13.66 -2.16
N ILE A 224 -6.84 13.40 -1.43
CA ILE A 224 -6.65 12.23 -0.56
C ILE A 224 -6.68 12.64 0.91
N SER A 225 -5.87 13.64 1.29
CA SER A 225 -5.67 14.07 2.65
C SER A 225 -5.30 15.56 2.71
N SER A 226 -5.01 16.11 3.89
CA SER A 226 -4.58 17.49 4.03
C SER A 226 -3.06 17.62 4.17
N GLU A 227 -2.52 18.82 3.92
CA GLU A 227 -1.11 19.16 4.18
C GLU A 227 -0.71 18.86 5.64
N ASP A 228 -1.59 19.20 6.60
CA ASP A 228 -1.40 18.88 8.02
C ASP A 228 -1.36 17.38 8.29
N ASP A 229 -2.04 16.58 7.49
CA ASP A 229 -2.04 15.13 7.61
C ASP A 229 -0.67 14.56 7.25
N LEU A 230 -0.15 14.89 6.08
CA LEU A 230 1.18 14.44 5.64
C LEU A 230 2.29 14.95 6.58
N THR A 231 2.30 16.25 6.89
CA THR A 231 3.35 16.81 7.76
C THR A 231 3.26 16.28 9.18
N GLY A 232 2.05 16.00 9.68
CA GLY A 232 1.81 15.35 10.98
C GLY A 232 2.37 13.94 10.99
N LEU A 233 2.11 13.14 9.96
CA LEU A 233 2.60 11.78 9.81
C LEU A 233 4.14 11.73 9.72
N LEU A 234 4.75 12.60 8.92
CA LEU A 234 6.23 12.67 8.80
C LEU A 234 6.87 13.05 10.14
N ARG A 235 6.29 14.01 10.88
CA ARG A 235 6.76 14.37 12.24
C ARG A 235 6.61 13.22 13.23
N LEU A 236 5.49 12.51 13.19
CA LEU A 236 5.24 11.33 14.03
C LEU A 236 6.31 10.26 13.78
N ALA A 237 6.53 9.90 12.53
CA ALA A 237 7.52 8.89 12.13
C ALA A 237 8.97 9.29 12.47
N ALA A 238 9.28 10.58 12.49
CA ALA A 238 10.59 11.09 12.90
C ALA A 238 10.79 11.08 14.42
N SER A 239 9.73 11.15 15.22
CA SER A 239 9.78 11.29 16.68
C SER A 239 9.53 9.99 17.45
N GLU A 240 8.81 9.05 16.86
CA GLU A 240 8.44 7.79 17.51
C GLU A 240 9.07 6.57 16.79
N PRO A 241 9.40 5.49 17.52
CA PRO A 241 9.82 4.24 16.91
C PRO A 241 8.68 3.62 16.07
N GLY A 242 8.98 3.27 14.82
CA GLY A 242 8.01 2.66 13.91
C GLY A 242 8.59 2.46 12.53
N PRO A 243 7.77 2.04 11.56
CA PRO A 243 8.14 2.04 10.14
C PRO A 243 8.56 3.42 9.66
N ARG A 244 9.49 3.46 8.71
CA ARG A 244 9.83 4.70 8.00
C ARG A 244 8.66 5.14 7.15
N VAL A 245 8.42 6.43 7.08
CA VAL A 245 7.44 7.02 6.17
C VAL A 245 8.17 7.81 5.09
N ILE A 246 7.88 7.48 3.85
CA ILE A 246 8.33 8.21 2.66
C ILE A 246 7.10 8.93 2.11
N GLY A 247 7.06 10.24 2.22
CA GLY A 247 5.90 11.04 1.80
C GLY A 247 5.94 11.42 0.33
N TYR A 248 4.79 11.30 -0.34
CA TYR A 248 4.50 11.87 -1.65
C TYR A 248 3.35 12.85 -1.53
N TRP A 249 3.33 13.86 -2.40
CA TRP A 249 2.25 14.83 -2.47
C TRP A 249 1.73 14.96 -3.90
N ALA A 250 0.50 14.51 -4.13
CA ALA A 250 -0.12 14.36 -5.44
C ALA A 250 -0.70 15.70 -5.96
N GLU A 251 0.17 16.65 -6.24
CA GLU A 251 -0.16 17.95 -6.79
C GLU A 251 0.92 18.38 -7.81
N GLN A 252 0.55 19.18 -8.80
CA GLN A 252 1.49 19.69 -9.81
C GLN A 252 2.36 20.86 -9.32
N ASP A 253 2.44 21.04 -8.01
CA ASP A 253 3.26 22.06 -7.34
C ASP A 253 4.47 21.43 -6.64
N VAL A 254 5.63 21.49 -7.29
CA VAL A 254 6.89 20.93 -6.76
C VAL A 254 7.41 21.69 -5.54
N ASP A 255 7.13 23.00 -5.44
CA ASP A 255 7.58 23.79 -4.30
C ASP A 255 6.74 23.44 -3.08
N LYS A 256 5.44 23.22 -3.23
CA LYS A 256 4.55 22.71 -2.20
C LYS A 256 4.99 21.31 -1.74
N ALA A 257 5.24 20.38 -2.66
CA ALA A 257 5.72 19.03 -2.30
C ALA A 257 7.01 19.10 -1.47
N ARG A 258 7.95 19.97 -1.83
CA ARG A 258 9.20 20.19 -1.10
C ARG A 258 8.95 20.81 0.29
N GLU A 259 8.07 21.82 0.40
CA GLU A 259 7.68 22.46 1.66
C GLU A 259 7.11 21.45 2.65
N LEU A 260 6.29 20.52 2.18
CA LEU A 260 5.68 19.47 2.98
C LEU A 260 6.64 18.33 3.36
N GLY A 261 7.87 18.32 2.80
CA GLY A 261 8.87 17.28 3.04
C GLY A 261 8.64 16.01 2.21
N ALA A 262 7.86 16.08 1.15
CA ALA A 262 7.66 14.97 0.21
C ALA A 262 8.90 14.74 -0.66
N VAL A 263 9.18 13.46 -1.01
CA VAL A 263 10.28 13.09 -1.90
C VAL A 263 9.91 13.21 -3.38
N GLY A 264 8.63 13.43 -3.66
CA GLY A 264 8.10 13.60 -5.02
C GLY A 264 6.78 14.34 -5.02
N ALA A 265 6.52 15.08 -6.10
CA ALA A 265 5.20 15.55 -6.48
C ALA A 265 4.53 14.39 -7.25
N ALA A 266 3.97 13.43 -6.50
CA ALA A 266 3.70 12.08 -6.96
C ALA A 266 2.72 11.36 -6.03
N GLY A 267 2.47 10.11 -6.29
CA GLY A 267 1.44 9.30 -5.65
C GLY A 267 0.17 9.36 -6.49
N ASP A 268 -0.98 9.55 -5.85
CA ASP A 268 -2.27 9.59 -6.53
C ASP A 268 -2.55 10.94 -7.21
N LEU A 269 -1.62 11.43 -8.02
CA LEU A 269 -1.90 12.48 -8.98
C LEU A 269 -2.70 11.86 -10.15
N PHE A 270 -4.01 12.04 -10.10
CA PHE A 270 -4.95 11.34 -10.96
C PHE A 270 -4.79 11.73 -12.43
N VAL A 271 -4.44 10.77 -13.30
CA VAL A 271 -4.64 10.87 -14.75
C VAL A 271 -6.01 10.36 -15.12
N ASP A 272 -6.49 9.33 -14.41
CA ASP A 272 -7.85 8.80 -14.47
C ASP A 272 -8.35 8.34 -13.09
N GLY A 273 -9.48 7.65 -13.06
CA GLY A 273 -10.01 7.02 -11.85
C GLY A 273 -9.85 5.50 -11.86
N ALA A 274 -10.84 4.75 -11.32
CA ALA A 274 -10.77 3.31 -11.10
C ALA A 274 -11.76 2.50 -11.94
N LEU A 275 -11.40 1.23 -12.23
CA LEU A 275 -12.27 0.31 -12.98
C LEU A 275 -13.59 0.01 -12.24
N GLY A 276 -13.52 -0.15 -10.91
CA GLY A 276 -14.70 -0.45 -10.10
C GLY A 276 -15.81 0.58 -10.19
N SER A 277 -15.45 1.87 -10.29
CA SER A 277 -16.38 3.00 -10.42
C SER A 277 -16.63 3.47 -11.86
N HIS A 278 -16.12 2.76 -12.88
CA HIS A 278 -16.18 3.14 -14.31
C HIS A 278 -15.53 4.49 -14.61
N THR A 279 -14.56 4.91 -13.85
CA THR A 279 -13.85 6.19 -14.02
C THR A 279 -12.43 6.02 -14.56
N ALA A 280 -11.88 4.80 -14.62
CA ALA A 280 -10.64 4.52 -15.34
C ALA A 280 -10.82 4.83 -16.83
N CYS A 281 -9.86 5.57 -17.42
CA CYS A 281 -9.96 6.07 -18.80
C CYS A 281 -9.47 5.04 -19.81
N LEU A 282 -10.39 4.59 -20.66
CA LEU A 282 -10.22 3.49 -21.59
C LEU A 282 -10.24 3.95 -23.05
N HIS A 283 -9.51 3.25 -23.92
CA HIS A 283 -9.65 3.41 -25.37
C HIS A 283 -10.95 2.80 -25.90
N GLU A 284 -11.39 1.68 -25.33
CA GLU A 284 -12.64 1.00 -25.68
C GLU A 284 -13.64 1.10 -24.51
N PRO A 285 -14.97 1.21 -24.80
CA PRO A 285 -15.99 1.33 -23.76
C PRO A 285 -15.97 0.17 -22.75
N TYR A 286 -16.47 0.43 -21.56
CA TYR A 286 -16.76 -0.61 -20.57
C TYR A 286 -17.74 -1.62 -21.15
N ALA A 287 -17.53 -2.91 -20.88
CA ALA A 287 -18.36 -4.00 -21.40
C ALA A 287 -19.78 -4.01 -20.80
N ASP A 288 -19.93 -3.49 -19.58
CA ASP A 288 -21.21 -3.37 -18.88
C ASP A 288 -21.82 -1.96 -18.96
N ALA A 289 -21.28 -1.07 -19.81
CA ALA A 289 -21.86 0.24 -20.09
C ALA A 289 -23.26 0.06 -20.72
N GLY A 290 -24.24 0.82 -20.21
CA GLY A 290 -25.62 0.75 -20.68
C GLY A 290 -26.47 -0.38 -20.07
N HIS A 291 -25.95 -1.20 -19.16
CA HIS A 291 -26.76 -2.15 -18.39
C HIS A 291 -27.40 -1.44 -17.19
N THR A 292 -28.68 -1.10 -17.31
CA THR A 292 -29.49 -0.49 -16.25
C THR A 292 -29.67 -1.47 -15.09
N GLY A 293 -29.07 -1.21 -13.97
CA GLY A 293 -29.23 -2.05 -12.75
C GLY A 293 -28.45 -1.58 -11.53
N THR A 294 -27.49 -0.71 -11.71
CA THR A 294 -26.81 -0.04 -10.61
C THR A 294 -27.15 1.45 -10.65
N ALA A 295 -27.67 1.98 -9.56
CA ALA A 295 -28.16 3.38 -9.43
C ALA A 295 -27.06 4.46 -9.60
N TYR A 296 -25.96 4.15 -10.27
CA TYR A 296 -24.75 4.98 -10.29
C TYR A 296 -24.30 5.45 -11.67
N LEU A 297 -24.88 4.93 -12.77
CA LEU A 297 -24.45 5.34 -14.11
C LEU A 297 -25.65 5.39 -15.07
N ASP A 298 -26.10 6.59 -15.39
CA ASP A 298 -26.59 6.92 -16.73
C ASP A 298 -25.39 6.92 -17.71
N ALA A 299 -24.56 5.86 -17.67
CA ALA A 299 -23.45 5.73 -18.59
C ALA A 299 -24.00 5.31 -19.94
N ASP A 300 -23.91 6.22 -20.92
CA ASP A 300 -24.18 5.93 -22.33
C ASP A 300 -23.42 4.67 -22.78
N ALA A 301 -23.97 3.94 -23.75
CA ALA A 301 -23.36 2.71 -24.30
C ALA A 301 -21.94 2.87 -24.88
N GLY A 302 -21.35 4.07 -24.82
CA GLY A 302 -20.00 4.41 -25.24
C GLY A 302 -19.10 4.93 -24.13
N HIS A 303 -19.46 4.75 -22.84
CA HIS A 303 -18.69 5.29 -21.72
C HIS A 303 -17.29 4.68 -21.61
N THR A 304 -16.27 5.55 -21.61
CA THR A 304 -14.84 5.19 -21.57
C THR A 304 -14.13 5.71 -20.33
N GLY A 305 -14.83 6.14 -19.29
CA GLY A 305 -14.23 6.72 -18.07
C GLY A 305 -13.94 8.20 -18.19
N THR A 306 -13.07 8.70 -17.31
CA THR A 306 -12.73 10.12 -17.17
C THR A 306 -11.23 10.32 -17.23
N ALA A 307 -10.75 11.23 -18.08
CA ALA A 307 -9.37 11.69 -18.08
C ALA A 307 -9.29 13.02 -17.30
N TYR A 308 -8.38 13.10 -16.32
CA TYR A 308 -8.14 14.32 -15.53
C TYR A 308 -6.89 15.07 -16.01
N LEU A 309 -5.86 14.36 -16.49
CA LEU A 309 -4.65 14.94 -17.06
C LEU A 309 -4.41 14.39 -18.47
N ASP A 310 -4.01 15.28 -19.36
CA ASP A 310 -3.58 14.93 -20.72
C ASP A 310 -2.04 14.74 -20.80
N ALA A 311 -1.56 14.32 -21.97
CA ALA A 311 -0.13 14.07 -22.20
C ALA A 311 0.73 15.33 -22.05
N ASP A 312 0.20 16.51 -22.37
CA ASP A 312 0.95 17.77 -22.28
C ASP A 312 1.12 18.20 -20.81
N ALA A 313 0.08 18.05 -20.00
CA ALA A 313 0.13 18.28 -18.55
C ALA A 313 1.10 17.29 -17.88
N VAL A 314 1.05 16.01 -18.24
CA VAL A 314 1.99 14.98 -17.76
C VAL A 314 3.43 15.35 -18.16
N ALA A 315 3.67 15.75 -19.40
CA ALA A 315 5.01 16.17 -19.87
C ALA A 315 5.55 17.35 -19.08
N ALA A 316 4.73 18.39 -18.89
CA ALA A 316 5.08 19.58 -18.14
C ALA A 316 5.45 19.22 -16.70
N HIS A 317 4.66 18.37 -16.04
CA HIS A 317 4.90 17.93 -14.67
C HIS A 317 6.21 17.12 -14.55
N ILE A 318 6.46 16.15 -15.45
CA ILE A 318 7.72 15.38 -15.45
C ILE A 318 8.92 16.32 -15.64
N VAL A 319 8.83 17.29 -16.55
CA VAL A 319 9.89 18.28 -16.76
C VAL A 319 10.16 19.06 -15.48
N THR A 320 9.13 19.63 -14.87
CA THR A 320 9.26 20.45 -13.65
C THR A 320 9.84 19.63 -12.49
N CYS A 321 9.35 18.42 -12.25
CA CYS A 321 9.87 17.54 -11.22
C CYS A 321 11.32 17.16 -11.46
N THR A 322 11.68 16.76 -12.70
CA THR A 322 13.06 16.39 -13.05
C THR A 322 14.04 17.56 -12.87
N GLU A 323 13.65 18.77 -13.25
CA GLU A 323 14.46 19.99 -13.07
C GLU A 323 14.62 20.36 -11.60
N ALA A 324 13.58 20.12 -10.79
CA ALA A 324 13.59 20.35 -9.35
C ALA A 324 14.31 19.25 -8.56
N GLY A 325 14.71 18.14 -9.19
CA GLY A 325 15.31 16.99 -8.52
C GLY A 325 14.30 16.19 -7.67
N LEU A 326 13.01 16.29 -8.00
CA LEU A 326 11.92 15.52 -7.38
C LEU A 326 11.44 14.42 -8.32
N GLN A 327 10.81 13.41 -7.75
CA GLN A 327 10.14 12.36 -8.51
C GLN A 327 8.75 12.83 -8.92
N ALA A 328 8.35 12.63 -10.17
CA ALA A 328 6.97 12.71 -10.61
C ALA A 328 6.32 11.32 -10.46
N GLY A 329 5.03 11.29 -10.18
CA GLY A 329 4.25 10.04 -10.16
C GLY A 329 2.81 10.31 -10.52
N PHE A 330 2.13 9.29 -11.04
CA PHE A 330 0.80 9.42 -11.61
C PHE A 330 -0.04 8.19 -11.28
N HIS A 331 -1.26 8.40 -10.80
CA HIS A 331 -2.29 7.39 -10.78
C HIS A 331 -2.79 7.16 -12.21
N ALA A 332 -2.59 5.98 -12.78
CA ALA A 332 -3.05 5.64 -14.11
C ALA A 332 -3.43 4.15 -14.20
N ILE A 333 -4.70 3.86 -14.35
CA ILE A 333 -5.28 2.51 -14.37
C ILE A 333 -5.66 2.10 -15.79
N GLY A 334 -6.48 2.91 -16.47
CA GLY A 334 -6.95 2.62 -17.82
C GLY A 334 -5.88 2.76 -18.89
N ASP A 335 -6.00 2.01 -19.97
CA ASP A 335 -5.04 1.99 -21.07
C ASP A 335 -4.90 3.34 -21.78
N ALA A 336 -5.96 4.15 -21.83
CA ALA A 336 -5.90 5.51 -22.36
C ALA A 336 -5.14 6.47 -21.43
N ALA A 337 -5.31 6.35 -20.11
CA ALA A 337 -4.54 7.11 -19.13
C ALA A 337 -3.06 6.75 -19.18
N VAL A 338 -2.73 5.46 -19.22
CA VAL A 338 -1.33 5.01 -19.39
C VAL A 338 -0.74 5.52 -20.71
N THR A 339 -1.52 5.55 -21.79
CA THR A 339 -1.10 6.15 -23.07
C THR A 339 -0.73 7.63 -22.90
N ALA A 340 -1.52 8.40 -22.13
CA ALA A 340 -1.21 9.82 -21.85
C ALA A 340 0.09 9.95 -21.06
N VAL A 341 0.30 9.13 -20.03
CA VAL A 341 1.55 9.10 -19.24
C VAL A 341 2.76 8.77 -20.13
N VAL A 342 2.68 7.74 -20.95
CA VAL A 342 3.79 7.34 -21.84
C VAL A 342 4.12 8.43 -22.86
N ARG A 343 3.09 9.06 -23.47
CA ARG A 343 3.30 10.18 -24.40
C ARG A 343 3.94 11.37 -23.72
N GLY A 344 3.45 11.75 -22.53
CA GLY A 344 4.00 12.82 -21.73
C GLY A 344 5.46 12.57 -21.33
N ALA A 345 5.77 11.36 -20.89
CA ALA A 345 7.13 10.98 -20.50
C ALA A 345 8.10 10.99 -21.70
N ARG A 346 7.67 10.60 -22.91
CA ARG A 346 8.46 10.74 -24.14
C ARG A 346 8.72 12.19 -24.49
N ALA A 347 7.70 13.04 -24.46
CA ALA A 347 7.85 14.47 -24.71
C ALA A 347 8.80 15.13 -23.69
N ALA A 348 8.75 14.74 -22.43
CA ALA A 348 9.71 15.17 -21.42
C ALA A 348 11.13 14.67 -21.73
N ALA A 349 11.29 13.43 -22.18
CA ALA A 349 12.58 12.86 -22.58
C ALA A 349 13.17 13.57 -23.82
N ASP A 350 12.33 13.95 -24.78
CA ASP A 350 12.76 14.75 -25.95
C ASP A 350 13.27 16.13 -25.51
N LYS A 351 12.68 16.73 -24.50
CA LYS A 351 13.08 18.05 -23.97
C LYS A 351 14.31 18.02 -23.08
N LEU A 352 14.40 17.05 -22.16
CA LEU A 352 15.42 16.99 -21.11
C LEU A 352 16.57 16.03 -21.42
N GLY A 353 16.38 15.13 -22.38
CA GLY A 353 17.21 13.97 -22.63
C GLY A 353 16.79 12.74 -21.83
N LEU A 354 16.75 11.60 -22.51
CA LEU A 354 16.31 10.31 -21.94
C LEU A 354 17.05 9.93 -20.65
N ALA A 355 18.35 10.17 -20.58
CA ALA A 355 19.17 9.83 -19.41
C ALA A 355 18.71 10.54 -18.13
N ARG A 356 18.29 11.81 -18.23
CA ARG A 356 17.80 12.59 -17.08
C ARG A 356 16.45 12.07 -16.59
N VAL A 357 15.52 11.79 -17.52
CA VAL A 357 14.20 11.25 -17.17
C VAL A 357 14.35 9.88 -16.51
N ARG A 358 15.19 8.99 -17.06
CA ARG A 358 15.48 7.68 -16.46
C ARG A 358 16.08 7.79 -15.06
N ALA A 359 17.00 8.72 -14.85
CA ALA A 359 17.67 8.90 -13.55
C ALA A 359 16.70 9.35 -12.44
N ALA A 360 15.63 10.06 -12.80
CA ALA A 360 14.61 10.51 -11.86
C ALA A 360 13.68 9.39 -11.37
N ARG A 361 13.65 8.23 -12.07
CA ARG A 361 12.85 7.03 -11.69
C ARG A 361 11.39 7.39 -11.44
N HIS A 362 10.78 8.19 -12.32
CA HIS A 362 9.37 8.55 -12.22
C HIS A 362 8.50 7.31 -12.09
N ARG A 363 7.37 7.42 -11.38
CA ARG A 363 6.55 6.27 -11.03
C ARG A 363 5.14 6.37 -11.61
N VAL A 364 4.55 5.22 -11.85
CA VAL A 364 3.15 5.09 -12.25
C VAL A 364 2.48 4.15 -11.25
N GLU A 365 1.49 4.68 -10.57
CA GLU A 365 0.70 3.94 -9.60
C GLU A 365 -0.34 3.10 -10.34
N HIS A 366 -0.58 1.90 -9.84
CA HIS A 366 -1.50 0.89 -10.30
C HIS A 366 -1.08 0.28 -11.64
N ALA A 367 -1.00 1.05 -12.73
CA ALA A 367 -0.55 0.58 -14.05
C ALA A 367 -1.20 -0.76 -14.44
N GLU A 368 -2.55 -0.86 -14.30
CA GLU A 368 -3.27 -2.12 -14.42
C GLU A 368 -3.44 -2.57 -15.88
N MET A 369 -3.84 -1.63 -16.78
CA MET A 369 -4.10 -1.92 -18.20
C MET A 369 -2.92 -1.53 -19.08
N LEU A 370 -1.96 -2.43 -19.23
CA LEU A 370 -0.75 -2.19 -20.01
C LEU A 370 -0.75 -2.99 -21.31
N THR A 371 -0.56 -2.29 -22.44
CA THR A 371 -0.25 -2.94 -23.71
C THR A 371 1.24 -3.29 -23.80
N PRO A 372 1.65 -4.16 -24.74
CA PRO A 372 3.08 -4.45 -24.98
C PRO A 372 3.90 -3.17 -25.28
N GLU A 373 3.31 -2.19 -25.97
CA GLU A 373 3.91 -0.91 -26.31
C GLU A 373 4.12 -0.05 -25.06
N HIS A 374 3.17 -0.06 -24.11
CA HIS A 374 3.31 0.61 -22.82
C HIS A 374 4.47 -0.01 -22.02
N ILE A 375 4.53 -1.34 -21.94
CA ILE A 375 5.60 -2.05 -21.22
C ILE A 375 6.98 -1.73 -21.82
N ALA A 376 7.09 -1.72 -23.14
CA ALA A 376 8.33 -1.33 -23.83
C ALA A 376 8.73 0.12 -23.51
N ALA A 377 7.76 1.05 -23.49
CA ALA A 377 7.99 2.44 -23.13
C ALA A 377 8.40 2.62 -21.67
N PHE A 378 7.80 1.89 -20.72
CA PHE A 378 8.22 1.91 -19.31
C PHE A 378 9.69 1.49 -19.17
N ALA A 379 10.11 0.42 -19.85
CA ALA A 379 11.51 -0.02 -19.86
C ALA A 379 12.44 1.01 -20.51
N GLU A 380 12.05 1.59 -21.65
CA GLU A 380 12.80 2.63 -22.36
C GLU A 380 12.99 3.86 -21.49
N LEU A 381 11.91 4.38 -20.90
CA LEU A 381 11.88 5.62 -20.13
C LEU A 381 12.37 5.46 -18.68
N GLY A 382 12.56 4.21 -18.21
CA GLY A 382 12.97 3.93 -16.83
C GLY A 382 11.89 4.25 -15.81
N LEU A 383 10.61 4.15 -16.19
CA LEU A 383 9.49 4.33 -15.29
C LEU A 383 9.39 3.16 -14.31
N THR A 384 9.06 3.44 -13.07
CA THR A 384 8.76 2.44 -12.05
C THR A 384 7.27 2.13 -12.05
N ALA A 385 6.89 0.85 -12.14
CA ALA A 385 5.52 0.42 -11.93
C ALA A 385 5.30 0.11 -10.43
N SER A 386 4.49 0.93 -9.77
CA SER A 386 4.08 0.78 -8.38
C SER A 386 2.70 0.14 -8.36
N VAL A 387 2.63 -1.15 -8.03
CA VAL A 387 1.47 -2.00 -8.33
C VAL A 387 0.98 -2.79 -7.13
N GLN A 388 -0.29 -3.23 -7.17
CA GLN A 388 -1.00 -3.88 -6.08
C GLN A 388 -1.44 -5.30 -6.47
N PRO A 389 -0.63 -6.33 -6.22
CA PRO A 389 -1.01 -7.70 -6.55
C PRO A 389 -2.29 -8.21 -5.89
N ALA A 390 -2.67 -7.63 -4.75
CA ALA A 390 -3.93 -7.94 -4.08
C ALA A 390 -5.17 -7.61 -4.94
N PHE A 391 -5.07 -6.65 -5.88
CA PHE A 391 -6.16 -6.29 -6.78
C PHE A 391 -6.58 -7.46 -7.68
N ASP A 392 -5.60 -8.15 -8.30
CA ASP A 392 -5.92 -9.35 -9.08
C ASP A 392 -6.50 -10.46 -8.21
N ALA A 393 -5.96 -10.68 -7.02
CA ALA A 393 -6.45 -11.71 -6.11
C ALA A 393 -7.92 -11.48 -5.70
N LEU A 394 -8.33 -10.22 -5.51
CA LEU A 394 -9.68 -9.84 -5.06
C LEU A 394 -10.66 -9.67 -6.22
N TRP A 395 -10.22 -9.09 -7.33
CA TRP A 395 -11.10 -8.63 -8.43
C TRP A 395 -10.86 -9.30 -9.76
N GLY A 396 -9.76 -10.05 -9.90
CA GLY A 396 -9.42 -10.83 -11.09
C GLY A 396 -10.20 -12.14 -11.22
N GLY A 397 -9.96 -12.83 -12.34
CA GLY A 397 -10.61 -14.10 -12.66
C GLY A 397 -11.87 -13.93 -13.50
N GLU A 398 -12.44 -15.07 -13.96
CA GLU A 398 -13.57 -15.08 -14.92
C GLU A 398 -14.84 -14.45 -14.35
N ASP A 399 -15.12 -14.67 -13.06
CA ASP A 399 -16.29 -14.12 -12.36
C ASP A 399 -15.95 -12.83 -11.58
N GLY A 400 -14.73 -12.32 -11.71
CA GLY A 400 -14.25 -11.16 -11.00
C GLY A 400 -14.89 -9.84 -11.46
N MET A 401 -14.65 -8.77 -10.69
CA MET A 401 -15.12 -7.44 -11.03
C MET A 401 -14.52 -6.99 -12.38
N TYR A 402 -13.25 -7.25 -12.63
CA TYR A 402 -12.60 -6.89 -13.89
C TYR A 402 -13.29 -7.50 -15.11
N SER A 403 -13.66 -8.78 -15.05
CA SER A 403 -14.36 -9.46 -16.16
C SER A 403 -15.74 -8.87 -16.40
N ARG A 404 -16.44 -8.43 -15.35
CA ARG A 404 -17.73 -7.73 -15.51
C ARG A 404 -17.57 -6.36 -16.17
N ARG A 405 -16.54 -5.59 -15.77
CA ARG A 405 -16.29 -4.22 -16.28
C ARG A 405 -15.76 -4.19 -17.71
N LEU A 406 -14.87 -5.11 -18.04
CA LEU A 406 -14.08 -5.07 -19.29
C LEU A 406 -14.44 -6.19 -20.29
N GLY A 407 -15.17 -7.20 -19.84
CA GLY A 407 -15.26 -8.47 -20.55
C GLY A 407 -14.04 -9.37 -20.29
N ALA A 408 -14.22 -10.68 -20.40
CA ALA A 408 -13.23 -11.68 -20.01
C ALA A 408 -11.90 -11.56 -20.77
N GLU A 409 -11.90 -11.14 -22.03
CA GLU A 409 -10.69 -11.03 -22.85
C GLU A 409 -9.78 -9.90 -22.34
N ARG A 410 -10.30 -8.69 -22.18
CA ARG A 410 -9.52 -7.55 -21.65
C ARG A 410 -9.13 -7.76 -20.20
N ALA A 411 -9.99 -8.34 -19.37
CA ALA A 411 -9.70 -8.62 -17.97
C ALA A 411 -8.49 -9.55 -17.78
N ARG A 412 -8.26 -10.47 -18.71
CA ARG A 412 -7.09 -11.37 -18.67
C ARG A 412 -5.76 -10.68 -18.97
N THR A 413 -5.77 -9.48 -19.51
CA THR A 413 -4.54 -8.74 -19.83
C THR A 413 -4.06 -7.83 -18.70
N LEU A 414 -4.86 -7.66 -17.64
CA LEU A 414 -4.54 -6.79 -16.52
C LEU A 414 -3.36 -7.29 -15.69
N ASN A 415 -2.66 -6.34 -15.09
CA ASN A 415 -1.61 -6.60 -14.12
C ASN A 415 -0.49 -7.52 -14.65
N PRO A 416 0.13 -7.21 -15.81
CA PRO A 416 1.03 -8.12 -16.52
C PRO A 416 2.45 -8.16 -15.90
N TYR A 417 2.57 -8.53 -14.61
CA TYR A 417 3.82 -8.46 -13.84
C TYR A 417 4.99 -9.23 -14.48
N ALA A 418 4.73 -10.42 -15.02
CA ALA A 418 5.78 -11.19 -15.67
C ALA A 418 6.30 -10.52 -16.94
N ALA A 419 5.45 -9.84 -17.69
CA ALA A 419 5.85 -9.08 -18.88
C ALA A 419 6.69 -7.85 -18.49
N LEU A 420 6.28 -7.11 -17.46
CA LEU A 420 7.03 -5.98 -16.89
C LEU A 420 8.43 -6.42 -16.46
N LEU A 421 8.54 -7.51 -15.70
CA LEU A 421 9.84 -8.04 -15.26
C LEU A 421 10.73 -8.47 -16.43
N ARG A 422 10.16 -9.18 -17.42
CA ARG A 422 10.91 -9.60 -18.62
C ARG A 422 11.44 -8.41 -19.43
N ALA A 423 10.70 -7.32 -19.46
CA ALA A 423 11.12 -6.07 -20.10
C ALA A 423 12.15 -5.27 -19.28
N GLY A 424 12.41 -5.66 -18.02
CA GLY A 424 13.32 -4.97 -17.12
C GLY A 424 12.71 -3.72 -16.48
N VAL A 425 11.38 -3.61 -16.44
CA VAL A 425 10.68 -2.53 -15.74
C VAL A 425 10.83 -2.73 -14.23
N PRO A 426 11.29 -1.71 -13.47
CA PRO A 426 11.33 -1.78 -12.02
C PRO A 426 9.91 -1.92 -11.44
N LEU A 427 9.72 -2.91 -10.56
CA LEU A 427 8.48 -3.12 -9.82
C LEU A 427 8.65 -2.72 -8.36
N ALA A 428 7.65 -2.02 -7.82
CA ALA A 428 7.48 -1.79 -6.39
C ALA A 428 6.06 -2.22 -6.01
N PHE A 429 5.93 -3.09 -4.99
CA PHE A 429 4.63 -3.57 -4.55
C PHE A 429 4.13 -2.78 -3.35
N GLY A 430 2.85 -2.47 -3.34
CA GLY A 430 2.12 -1.84 -2.26
C GLY A 430 0.75 -2.46 -2.06
N SER A 431 0.10 -2.10 -0.98
CA SER A 431 -1.26 -2.55 -0.64
C SER A 431 -2.35 -1.63 -1.18
N ASP A 432 -2.05 -0.35 -1.30
CA ASP A 432 -3.06 0.71 -1.44
C ASP A 432 -4.07 0.70 -0.27
N SER A 433 -3.57 0.34 0.94
CA SER A 433 -4.44 0.28 2.11
C SER A 433 -5.03 1.67 2.44
N PRO A 434 -6.36 1.76 2.71
CA PRO A 434 -7.28 0.68 3.09
C PRO A 434 -8.05 0.03 1.92
N VAL A 435 -7.75 0.33 0.66
CA VAL A 435 -8.40 -0.27 -0.53
C VAL A 435 -8.21 -1.79 -0.51
N THR A 436 -7.00 -2.26 -0.22
CA THR A 436 -6.75 -3.65 0.20
C THR A 436 -6.02 -3.68 1.54
N PRO A 437 -6.15 -4.76 2.32
CA PRO A 437 -5.45 -4.88 3.60
C PRO A 437 -3.92 -4.83 3.47
N LEU A 438 -3.25 -4.32 4.50
CA LEU A 438 -1.81 -4.56 4.70
C LEU A 438 -1.59 -6.06 4.91
N ASP A 439 -1.11 -6.75 3.89
CA ASP A 439 -0.78 -8.18 3.93
C ASP A 439 0.41 -8.48 3.01
N PRO A 440 1.66 -8.27 3.47
CA PRO A 440 2.82 -8.34 2.60
C PRO A 440 3.05 -9.75 2.03
N TRP A 441 2.89 -10.81 2.83
CA TRP A 441 3.02 -12.18 2.32
C TRP A 441 1.84 -12.59 1.42
N GLY A 442 0.62 -12.10 1.71
CA GLY A 442 -0.53 -12.26 0.83
C GLY A 442 -0.32 -11.56 -0.51
N THR A 443 0.27 -10.37 -0.52
CA THR A 443 0.66 -9.64 -1.74
C THR A 443 1.70 -10.44 -2.56
N VAL A 444 2.74 -10.99 -1.92
CA VAL A 444 3.72 -11.87 -2.59
C VAL A 444 3.04 -13.11 -3.16
N ARG A 445 2.15 -13.75 -2.38
CA ARG A 445 1.33 -14.90 -2.84
C ARG A 445 0.48 -14.52 -4.04
N ALA A 446 -0.21 -13.39 -4.00
CA ALA A 446 -1.08 -12.92 -5.09
C ALA A 446 -0.33 -12.78 -6.41
N ALA A 447 0.85 -12.16 -6.40
CA ALA A 447 1.69 -12.03 -7.59
C ALA A 447 2.22 -13.39 -8.10
N ALA A 448 2.58 -14.30 -7.18
CA ALA A 448 3.10 -15.62 -7.53
C ALA A 448 2.01 -16.57 -8.05
N PHE A 449 0.78 -16.37 -7.62
CA PHE A 449 -0.38 -17.19 -8.00
C PHE A 449 -1.46 -16.36 -8.70
N HIS A 450 -1.04 -15.36 -9.47
CA HIS A 450 -1.91 -14.50 -10.29
C HIS A 450 -2.99 -15.31 -11.01
N ARG A 451 -4.23 -14.76 -11.10
CA ARG A 451 -5.38 -15.44 -11.73
C ARG A 451 -5.09 -15.81 -13.18
N THR A 452 -4.40 -14.94 -13.90
CA THR A 452 -3.88 -15.24 -15.26
C THR A 452 -2.48 -15.86 -15.15
N PRO A 453 -2.28 -17.14 -15.49
CA PRO A 453 -1.00 -17.85 -15.28
C PRO A 453 0.21 -17.19 -15.96
N GLU A 454 0.01 -16.56 -17.12
CA GLU A 454 1.05 -15.90 -17.92
C GLU A 454 1.63 -14.65 -17.24
N HIS A 455 0.91 -14.10 -16.25
CA HIS A 455 1.31 -12.91 -15.49
C HIS A 455 2.00 -13.24 -14.17
N ARG A 456 2.03 -14.52 -13.78
CA ARG A 456 2.69 -15.00 -12.56
C ARG A 456 4.17 -14.72 -12.57
N VAL A 457 4.67 -14.30 -11.42
CA VAL A 457 6.09 -14.13 -11.16
C VAL A 457 6.57 -15.13 -10.09
N SER A 458 7.86 -15.36 -9.97
CA SER A 458 8.35 -16.21 -8.89
C SER A 458 8.14 -15.54 -7.52
N VAL A 459 7.97 -16.34 -6.45
CA VAL A 459 7.91 -15.85 -5.07
C VAL A 459 9.08 -14.92 -4.77
N ARG A 460 10.29 -15.25 -5.24
CA ARG A 460 11.47 -14.38 -5.08
C ARG A 460 11.33 -13.04 -5.78
N ALA A 461 10.85 -13.03 -7.02
CA ALA A 461 10.67 -11.78 -7.76
C ALA A 461 9.61 -10.89 -7.08
N ALA A 462 8.50 -11.49 -6.65
CA ALA A 462 7.45 -10.81 -5.90
C ALA A 462 7.97 -10.27 -4.56
N PHE A 463 8.70 -11.10 -3.79
CA PHE A 463 9.32 -10.69 -2.54
C PHE A 463 10.33 -9.54 -2.75
N THR A 464 11.15 -9.61 -3.79
CA THR A 464 12.10 -8.54 -4.12
C THR A 464 11.36 -7.24 -4.48
N ALA A 465 10.25 -7.31 -5.21
CA ALA A 465 9.44 -6.14 -5.54
C ALA A 465 8.79 -5.50 -4.30
N HIS A 466 8.47 -6.31 -3.29
CA HIS A 466 7.86 -5.86 -2.03
C HIS A 466 8.88 -5.55 -0.91
N THR A 467 10.16 -5.68 -1.18
CA THR A 467 11.25 -5.28 -0.27
C THR A 467 12.16 -4.27 -0.95
N ARG A 468 13.12 -4.74 -1.73
CA ARG A 468 14.09 -3.90 -2.45
C ARG A 468 13.44 -3.00 -3.51
N GLY A 469 12.32 -3.44 -4.10
CA GLY A 469 11.60 -2.69 -5.15
C GLY A 469 11.16 -1.32 -4.67
N GLY A 470 10.53 -1.21 -3.49
CA GLY A 470 10.13 0.06 -2.90
C GLY A 470 11.32 0.99 -2.64
N TRP A 471 12.43 0.48 -2.12
CA TRP A 471 13.65 1.27 -1.92
C TRP A 471 14.25 1.76 -3.24
N ARG A 472 14.29 0.91 -4.26
CA ARG A 472 14.74 1.29 -5.61
C ARG A 472 13.86 2.36 -6.24
N ALA A 473 12.57 2.31 -5.99
CA ALA A 473 11.62 3.32 -6.46
C ALA A 473 11.99 4.72 -5.98
N ILE A 474 12.56 4.86 -4.78
CA ILE A 474 13.03 6.15 -4.23
C ILE A 474 14.53 6.41 -4.44
N GLY A 475 15.18 5.68 -5.34
CA GLY A 475 16.59 5.89 -5.66
C GLY A 475 17.59 5.27 -4.68
N ARG A 476 17.15 4.43 -3.73
CA ARG A 476 18.01 3.76 -2.73
C ARG A 476 18.27 2.31 -3.18
N ASP A 477 19.40 2.08 -3.83
CA ASP A 477 19.80 0.75 -4.32
C ASP A 477 20.51 -0.10 -3.24
N ASP A 478 20.90 0.52 -2.13
CA ASP A 478 21.64 -0.03 -0.98
C ASP A 478 20.74 -0.63 0.11
N ALA A 479 19.42 -0.47 0.01
CA ALA A 479 18.46 -0.88 1.03
C ALA A 479 17.51 -2.01 0.54
N GLY A 480 16.72 -2.57 1.47
CA GLY A 480 15.79 -3.67 1.19
C GLY A 480 16.48 -5.00 0.91
N VAL A 481 17.68 -5.19 1.45
CA VAL A 481 18.51 -6.39 1.30
C VAL A 481 19.37 -6.55 2.54
N LEU A 482 19.66 -7.79 2.97
CA LEU A 482 20.53 -8.08 4.12
C LEU A 482 21.94 -8.46 3.63
N VAL A 483 22.77 -7.44 3.40
CA VAL A 483 24.19 -7.62 3.06
C VAL A 483 25.04 -6.70 3.93
N PRO A 484 26.32 -7.01 4.19
CA PRO A 484 27.18 -6.12 4.95
C PRO A 484 27.19 -4.69 4.38
N GLY A 485 26.96 -3.70 5.27
CA GLY A 485 26.85 -2.28 4.95
C GLY A 485 25.44 -1.79 4.65
N ALA A 486 24.46 -2.67 4.39
CA ALA A 486 23.08 -2.28 4.20
C ALA A 486 22.42 -1.83 5.52
N PRO A 487 21.40 -0.95 5.47
CA PRO A 487 20.57 -0.65 6.63
C PRO A 487 19.99 -1.93 7.25
N ALA A 488 20.03 -2.04 8.58
CA ALA A 488 19.46 -3.16 9.32
C ALA A 488 17.94 -2.99 9.47
N ASP A 489 17.23 -3.04 8.35
CA ASP A 489 15.78 -3.07 8.26
C ASP A 489 15.36 -4.52 7.97
N TYR A 490 14.91 -5.25 8.99
CA TYR A 490 14.61 -6.68 8.87
C TYR A 490 13.39 -7.10 9.69
N ALA A 491 12.82 -8.23 9.31
CA ALA A 491 11.77 -8.90 10.06
C ALA A 491 12.13 -10.36 10.34
N VAL A 492 11.70 -10.85 11.50
CA VAL A 492 11.87 -12.24 11.94
C VAL A 492 10.52 -12.94 11.85
N TRP A 493 10.52 -14.15 11.28
CA TRP A 493 9.31 -14.87 10.93
C TRP A 493 9.30 -16.28 11.48
N ARG A 494 8.20 -16.66 12.09
CA ARG A 494 7.84 -18.08 12.23
C ARG A 494 7.16 -18.52 10.95
N THR A 495 7.74 -19.52 10.28
CA THR A 495 7.25 -20.03 9.00
C THR A 495 7.31 -21.56 8.95
N GLY A 496 6.60 -22.15 8.02
CA GLY A 496 6.76 -23.56 7.66
C GLY A 496 8.04 -23.81 6.85
N ALA A 497 7.97 -24.77 5.95
CA ALA A 497 9.12 -25.14 5.10
C ALA A 497 9.60 -23.97 4.24
N LEU A 498 10.90 -23.80 4.16
CA LEU A 498 11.54 -22.92 3.20
C LEU A 498 11.82 -23.69 1.91
N VAL A 499 11.51 -23.06 0.79
CA VAL A 499 11.62 -23.67 -0.53
C VAL A 499 12.31 -22.75 -1.52
N VAL A 500 12.92 -23.35 -2.54
CA VAL A 500 13.43 -22.62 -3.70
C VAL A 500 12.55 -22.98 -4.89
N GLN A 501 11.76 -22.02 -5.34
CA GLN A 501 10.86 -22.22 -6.47
C GLN A 501 11.63 -22.41 -7.77
N ALA A 502 11.42 -23.53 -8.46
CA ALA A 502 12.00 -23.78 -9.78
C ALA A 502 11.23 -23.02 -10.87
N PRO A 503 11.92 -22.45 -11.88
CA PRO A 503 11.28 -21.64 -12.92
C PRO A 503 10.51 -22.46 -13.97
N ASP A 504 10.64 -23.79 -14.02
CA ASP A 504 10.04 -24.66 -15.04
C ASP A 504 8.99 -25.60 -14.42
N ASP A 505 7.76 -25.52 -14.92
CA ASP A 505 6.64 -26.38 -14.49
C ASP A 505 6.82 -27.86 -14.78
N ARG A 506 7.77 -28.23 -15.67
CA ARG A 506 8.12 -29.60 -16.00
C ARG A 506 9.16 -30.23 -15.07
N VAL A 507 9.82 -29.40 -14.28
CA VAL A 507 10.70 -29.80 -13.18
C VAL A 507 9.97 -29.53 -11.88
N ALA A 508 10.20 -30.28 -10.81
CA ALA A 508 9.58 -30.04 -9.52
C ALA A 508 9.61 -28.52 -9.20
N ARG A 509 8.43 -27.92 -9.03
CA ARG A 509 8.26 -26.44 -8.81
C ARG A 509 9.05 -25.93 -7.61
N TRP A 510 9.47 -26.85 -6.77
CA TRP A 510 10.11 -26.58 -5.49
C TRP A 510 11.41 -27.40 -5.41
N SER A 511 12.51 -26.73 -5.07
CA SER A 511 13.79 -27.38 -4.82
C SER A 511 14.27 -26.98 -3.43
N THR A 512 14.47 -27.96 -2.58
CA THR A 512 15.14 -27.83 -1.29
C THR A 512 16.63 -28.19 -1.38
N ASP A 513 17.18 -28.32 -2.61
CA ASP A 513 18.60 -28.64 -2.80
C ASP A 513 19.48 -27.45 -2.37
N PRO A 514 20.25 -27.58 -1.31
CA PRO A 514 21.13 -26.52 -0.82
C PRO A 514 22.19 -26.10 -1.84
N ARG A 515 22.48 -26.91 -2.84
CA ARG A 515 23.42 -26.57 -3.92
C ARG A 515 22.89 -25.53 -4.91
N SER A 516 21.62 -25.15 -4.81
CA SER A 516 21.04 -24.12 -5.68
C SER A 516 21.71 -22.75 -5.54
N GLY A 517 22.41 -22.49 -4.43
CA GLY A 517 23.03 -21.19 -4.13
C GLY A 517 22.02 -20.05 -3.99
N THR A 518 20.79 -20.40 -3.64
CA THR A 518 19.68 -19.46 -3.56
C THR A 518 19.05 -19.55 -2.18
N PRO A 519 18.89 -18.41 -1.44
CA PRO A 519 18.20 -18.42 -0.16
C PRO A 519 16.77 -18.91 -0.32
N GLY A 520 16.32 -19.76 0.60
CA GLY A 520 14.93 -20.21 0.67
C GLY A 520 13.98 -19.08 1.02
N LEU A 521 12.72 -19.22 0.61
CA LEU A 521 11.60 -18.40 1.02
C LEU A 521 10.45 -19.32 1.49
N PRO A 522 9.50 -18.83 2.26
CA PRO A 522 8.35 -19.62 2.70
C PRO A 522 7.58 -20.23 1.52
N ASP A 523 7.05 -21.43 1.72
CA ASP A 523 6.08 -22.00 0.79
C ASP A 523 4.76 -21.22 0.88
N LEU A 524 4.43 -20.51 -0.20
CA LEU A 524 3.23 -19.69 -0.31
C LEU A 524 2.13 -20.34 -1.14
N THR A 525 2.15 -21.66 -1.30
CA THR A 525 1.09 -22.39 -2.03
C THR A 525 -0.29 -22.03 -1.47
N PRO A 526 -1.28 -21.68 -2.32
CA PRO A 526 -2.63 -21.34 -1.88
C PRO A 526 -3.23 -22.42 -0.99
N GLY A 527 -3.87 -22.01 0.10
CA GLY A 527 -4.43 -22.90 1.12
C GLY A 527 -3.46 -23.23 2.27
N GLY A 528 -2.16 -22.93 2.13
CA GLY A 528 -1.20 -22.99 3.23
C GLY A 528 -1.20 -21.73 4.11
N ASP A 529 -0.68 -21.84 5.33
CA ASP A 529 -0.53 -20.73 6.26
C ASP A 529 0.51 -19.73 5.76
N LEU A 530 0.27 -18.45 6.04
CA LEU A 530 1.27 -17.39 5.80
C LEU A 530 2.24 -17.29 6.98
N PRO A 531 3.48 -16.83 6.73
CA PRO A 531 4.44 -16.56 7.80
C PRO A 531 3.91 -15.58 8.83
N VAL A 532 4.23 -15.82 10.09
CA VAL A 532 3.85 -14.97 11.23
C VAL A 532 5.05 -14.13 11.65
N CYS A 533 4.88 -12.81 11.65
CA CYS A 533 5.93 -11.88 12.10
C CYS A 533 6.12 -11.99 13.62
N LEU A 534 7.35 -12.23 14.05
CA LEU A 534 7.76 -12.28 15.45
C LEU A 534 8.39 -10.96 15.90
N ARG A 535 9.19 -10.34 15.03
CA ARG A 535 9.90 -9.09 15.32
C ARG A 535 10.09 -8.28 14.05
N THR A 536 10.00 -6.96 14.17
CA THR A 536 10.35 -6.01 13.09
C THR A 536 11.36 -5.02 13.63
N VAL A 537 12.41 -4.80 12.84
CA VAL A 537 13.53 -3.91 13.19
C VAL A 537 13.74 -2.92 12.04
N VAL A 538 13.88 -1.65 12.38
CA VAL A 538 14.11 -0.55 11.44
C VAL A 538 15.34 0.24 11.88
N GLY A 539 16.36 0.31 11.02
CA GLY A 539 17.63 0.96 11.35
C GLY A 539 18.30 0.39 12.61
N GLY A 540 18.22 -0.92 12.82
CA GLY A 540 18.72 -1.61 14.01
C GLY A 540 17.89 -1.42 15.28
N ARG A 541 16.78 -0.66 15.23
CA ARG A 541 15.89 -0.47 16.38
C ARG A 541 14.66 -1.38 16.26
N THR A 542 14.37 -2.15 17.29
CA THR A 542 13.15 -2.95 17.36
C THR A 542 11.92 -2.04 17.43
N VAL A 543 11.00 -2.19 16.48
CA VAL A 543 9.74 -1.44 16.39
C VAL A 543 8.52 -2.31 16.68
N PHE A 544 8.67 -3.61 16.61
CA PHE A 544 7.65 -4.59 17.00
C PHE A 544 8.27 -5.87 17.53
N VAL A 545 7.69 -6.41 18.59
CA VAL A 545 7.89 -7.79 19.08
C VAL A 545 6.53 -8.39 19.35
N ARG A 546 6.30 -9.61 18.87
CA ARG A 546 5.06 -10.32 19.12
C ARG A 546 4.95 -10.69 20.60
N PRO A 547 3.82 -10.40 21.27
CA PRO A 547 3.61 -10.78 22.67
C PRO A 547 3.75 -12.29 22.87
N GLY A 548 4.57 -12.70 23.86
CA GLY A 548 4.80 -14.11 24.21
C GLY A 548 5.96 -14.79 23.44
N GLU A 549 6.73 -14.03 22.67
CA GLU A 549 7.92 -14.49 21.93
C GLU A 549 9.20 -13.88 22.50
#